data_aec0368e0149196eff2f508e1e5dc21b
#
_entry.id   aec0368e0149196eff2f508e1e5dc21b
#
_cell.length_a   1.000
_cell.length_b   1.000
_cell.length_c   1.000
_cell.angle_alpha   90.00
_cell.angle_beta   90.00
_cell.angle_gamma   90.00
#
_symmetry.space_group_name_H-M   'P 1'
#
loop_
_entity.id
_entity.type
_entity.pdbx_description
1 polymer ?
#
loop_
_entity_poly.entity_id
_entity_poly.type
_entity_poly.pdbx_seq_one_letter_code
_entity_poly.pdbx_strand_id
1 'polypeptide(L)'
;MCKKINSREDLLNLYENVKDLLELRYEERDDSDKFHISVCGGTGCTSSSSLAIVEKLKYWAKECHVEDKVEISITGCFGFCERGPIVKIFPDHTFYTKVKEEDAERIIKEHIIERKVIEDLLYKTSDGTRVSKQDNIEFYLKQHRIALRNCGLINPEVIAETIAERGYQALAKALFEMTPDQVIEEVCKSGLRGRGGAGFPTGQKWKFAKASQSDKKYVICNADEGDPGAFMDRSILEGDPHSVLESMAIAGYAIGSDEGEIYIRAEYPLAVHRLQIAIKQATELGLLGDHIMGTDFSFNINIKYGAGAFVCGEETALIHSIEGNRGEPTLKPPFPAVKGLFGKPTNVNNVETWANIPVIILDGGEKFAYLGTERSKGTKVFALAGKINNVGLVEVPMGTTLREIIYDIGGGIKNGKKFKAVQTGGPSGGCLTEKDLDTPIDYDNLVEKGSMMGSGGMIVLDEDDCMVNIAKFYLEFTVEESCGKCTPCRIGNKRMLEILTRITDGLGTMEDLKQLEELANVIKESSLCALGQSAPNPVLSTLHGFKDEYIAHVKDKRCPAGSCKNLLNYQIVTANCLGCGMCARNCPVNAIVKTDKFGKNPRLNAYEIDVSKCIKCGTCLTKCPAKPKAIVR
;
A
#
# COMPACT_ATOMS: atom_id res chain seq x y z
N MET A 1 14.49 -15.42 -31.19
CA MET A 1 13.59 -14.24 -31.29
C MET A 1 12.20 -14.75 -31.60
N CYS A 2 11.22 -14.48 -30.76
CA CYS A 2 9.82 -14.82 -31.08
C CYS A 2 9.40 -13.99 -32.32
N LYS A 3 8.64 -14.61 -33.22
CA LYS A 3 8.10 -13.96 -34.41
C LYS A 3 7.09 -12.88 -33.98
N LYS A 4 7.10 -11.73 -34.65
CA LYS A 4 6.11 -10.65 -34.37
C LYS A 4 4.69 -11.19 -34.55
N ILE A 5 3.81 -10.90 -33.62
CA ILE A 5 2.39 -11.26 -33.63
C ILE A 5 1.66 -10.31 -34.58
N ASN A 6 1.10 -10.84 -35.66
CA ASN A 6 0.41 -10.05 -36.68
C ASN A 6 -1.07 -10.42 -36.81
N SER A 7 -1.58 -11.28 -35.93
CA SER A 7 -2.97 -11.66 -35.90
C SER A 7 -3.35 -12.19 -34.51
N ARG A 8 -4.65 -12.29 -34.23
CA ARG A 8 -5.16 -12.99 -33.07
C ARG A 8 -4.70 -14.45 -33.02
N GLU A 9 -4.67 -15.11 -34.16
CA GLU A 9 -4.25 -16.52 -34.28
C GLU A 9 -2.78 -16.71 -33.89
N ASP A 10 -1.90 -15.77 -34.26
CA ASP A 10 -0.49 -15.80 -33.84
C ASP A 10 -0.36 -15.73 -32.30
N LEU A 11 -1.18 -14.89 -31.63
CA LEU A 11 -1.20 -14.79 -30.16
C LEU A 11 -1.69 -16.09 -29.54
N LEU A 12 -2.78 -16.67 -30.04
CA LEU A 12 -3.31 -17.93 -29.53
C LEU A 12 -2.34 -19.09 -29.75
N ASN A 13 -1.66 -19.14 -30.90
CA ASN A 13 -0.63 -20.14 -31.16
C ASN A 13 0.57 -19.96 -30.20
N LEU A 14 0.97 -18.72 -29.91
CA LEU A 14 2.00 -18.48 -28.93
C LEU A 14 1.55 -18.89 -27.52
N TYR A 15 0.31 -18.58 -27.14
CA TYR A 15 -0.27 -19.03 -25.87
C TYR A 15 -0.24 -20.56 -25.74
N GLU A 16 -0.69 -21.30 -26.76
CA GLU A 16 -0.65 -22.78 -26.75
C GLU A 16 0.78 -23.33 -26.59
N ASN A 17 1.79 -22.62 -27.10
CA ASN A 17 3.19 -23.02 -26.99
C ASN A 17 3.80 -22.71 -25.60
N VAL A 18 3.24 -21.75 -24.85
CA VAL A 18 3.83 -21.28 -23.59
C VAL A 18 2.96 -21.58 -22.35
N LYS A 19 1.70 -21.97 -22.52
CA LYS A 19 0.78 -22.22 -21.39
C LYS A 19 1.32 -23.21 -20.36
N ASP A 20 2.12 -24.17 -20.81
CA ASP A 20 2.69 -25.21 -19.95
C ASP A 20 3.95 -24.74 -19.19
N LEU A 21 4.45 -23.50 -19.46
CA LEU A 21 5.59 -22.93 -18.71
C LEU A 21 5.31 -22.83 -17.20
N LEU A 22 4.05 -22.68 -16.83
CA LEU A 22 3.63 -22.52 -15.45
C LEU A 22 3.01 -23.77 -14.83
N GLU A 23 3.01 -24.89 -15.57
CA GLU A 23 2.37 -26.15 -15.14
C GLU A 23 2.80 -26.57 -13.73
N LEU A 24 4.12 -26.57 -13.45
CA LEU A 24 4.66 -26.90 -12.13
C LEU A 24 4.16 -25.97 -11.01
N ARG A 25 3.70 -24.75 -11.34
CA ARG A 25 3.24 -23.77 -10.37
C ARG A 25 1.74 -23.94 -10.02
N TYR A 26 1.00 -24.72 -10.84
CA TYR A 26 -0.42 -24.99 -10.63
C TYR A 26 -0.70 -26.39 -10.11
N GLU A 27 0.10 -27.37 -10.54
CA GLU A 27 -0.11 -28.76 -10.17
C GLU A 27 0.62 -29.10 -8.86
N GLU A 28 -0.10 -29.69 -7.93
CA GLU A 28 0.46 -30.23 -6.72
C GLU A 28 0.85 -31.68 -6.95
N ARG A 29 2.16 -31.95 -7.03
CA ARG A 29 2.73 -33.29 -7.26
C ARG A 29 3.89 -33.53 -6.31
N ASP A 30 3.90 -34.65 -5.61
CA ASP A 30 5.01 -35.04 -4.73
C ASP A 30 6.09 -35.85 -5.45
N ASP A 31 5.82 -36.36 -6.67
CA ASP A 31 6.65 -37.28 -7.43
C ASP A 31 7.44 -36.65 -8.60
N SER A 32 7.34 -35.34 -8.80
CA SER A 32 8.06 -34.67 -9.87
C SER A 32 9.57 -34.67 -9.66
N ASP A 33 10.33 -34.99 -10.71
CA ASP A 33 11.78 -34.84 -10.74
C ASP A 33 12.26 -33.42 -11.05
N LYS A 34 11.32 -32.51 -11.42
CA LYS A 34 11.60 -31.11 -11.72
C LYS A 34 11.01 -30.21 -10.64
N PHE A 35 11.72 -29.16 -10.33
CA PHE A 35 11.30 -28.13 -9.38
C PHE A 35 11.36 -26.74 -10.01
N HIS A 36 10.50 -25.88 -9.53
CA HIS A 36 10.59 -24.46 -9.77
C HIS A 36 10.68 -23.71 -8.42
N ILE A 37 11.71 -22.89 -8.26
CA ILE A 37 11.92 -22.07 -7.07
C ILE A 37 11.63 -20.62 -7.42
N SER A 38 10.55 -20.07 -6.90
CA SER A 38 10.18 -18.66 -7.03
C SER A 38 10.65 -17.86 -5.82
N VAL A 39 11.48 -16.84 -6.05
CA VAL A 39 11.97 -15.94 -5.00
C VAL A 39 11.28 -14.59 -5.14
N CYS A 40 10.77 -14.04 -4.04
CA CYS A 40 10.14 -12.72 -4.04
C CYS A 40 11.13 -11.63 -4.49
N GLY A 41 10.82 -10.99 -5.60
CA GLY A 41 11.61 -9.90 -6.20
C GLY A 41 10.94 -8.54 -6.05
N GLY A 42 9.99 -8.34 -5.12
CA GLY A 42 9.45 -7.02 -4.81
C GLY A 42 10.42 -6.18 -3.97
N THR A 43 10.30 -4.86 -4.02
CA THR A 43 11.24 -3.89 -3.40
C THR A 43 11.60 -4.23 -1.94
N GLY A 44 10.62 -4.62 -1.09
CA GLY A 44 10.88 -4.96 0.32
C GLY A 44 11.81 -6.16 0.49
N CYS A 45 11.60 -7.23 -0.30
CA CYS A 45 12.44 -8.42 -0.26
C CYS A 45 13.81 -8.17 -0.92
N THR A 46 13.84 -7.39 -1.99
CA THR A 46 15.10 -6.98 -2.66
C THR A 46 15.98 -6.17 -1.70
N SER A 47 15.41 -5.26 -0.93
CA SER A 47 16.12 -4.53 0.14
C SER A 47 16.60 -5.43 1.27
N SER A 48 16.06 -6.65 1.39
CA SER A 48 16.47 -7.68 2.34
C SER A 48 17.28 -8.80 1.67
N SER A 49 18.01 -8.48 0.61
CA SER A 49 18.96 -9.37 -0.10
C SER A 49 18.32 -10.55 -0.85
N SER A 50 17.06 -10.48 -1.27
CA SER A 50 16.43 -11.61 -1.99
C SER A 50 17.12 -11.96 -3.32
N LEU A 51 17.73 -10.99 -4.00
CA LEU A 51 18.52 -11.26 -5.22
C LEU A 51 19.79 -12.06 -4.92
N ALA A 52 20.45 -11.80 -3.80
CA ALA A 52 21.60 -12.60 -3.37
C ALA A 52 21.18 -14.05 -3.05
N ILE A 53 19.97 -14.25 -2.52
CA ILE A 53 19.39 -15.61 -2.32
C ILE A 53 19.26 -16.32 -3.67
N VAL A 54 18.76 -15.66 -4.71
CA VAL A 54 18.66 -16.23 -6.08
C VAL A 54 20.04 -16.69 -6.57
N GLU A 55 21.06 -15.84 -6.46
CA GLU A 55 22.42 -16.18 -6.90
C GLU A 55 23.01 -17.34 -6.10
N LYS A 56 22.75 -17.41 -4.78
CA LYS A 56 23.19 -18.52 -3.95
C LYS A 56 22.45 -19.84 -4.26
N LEU A 57 21.15 -19.76 -4.54
CA LEU A 57 20.38 -20.94 -4.97
C LEU A 57 20.92 -21.49 -6.30
N LYS A 58 21.18 -20.64 -7.29
CA LYS A 58 21.80 -21.02 -8.57
C LYS A 58 23.19 -21.62 -8.38
N TYR A 59 24.00 -21.01 -7.51
CA TYR A 59 25.32 -21.52 -7.18
C TYR A 59 25.25 -22.95 -6.60
N TRP A 60 24.40 -23.17 -5.58
CA TRP A 60 24.26 -24.49 -4.95
C TRP A 60 23.59 -25.52 -5.85
N ALA A 61 22.65 -25.13 -6.71
CA ALA A 61 22.08 -26.02 -7.72
C ALA A 61 23.17 -26.58 -8.64
N LYS A 62 24.12 -25.73 -9.04
CA LYS A 62 25.27 -26.12 -9.86
C LYS A 62 26.26 -26.99 -9.11
N GLU A 63 26.68 -26.61 -7.89
CA GLU A 63 27.60 -27.39 -7.06
C GLU A 63 27.07 -28.78 -6.73
N CYS A 64 25.77 -28.91 -6.60
CA CYS A 64 25.09 -30.19 -6.34
C CYS A 64 24.68 -30.93 -7.63
N HIS A 65 24.98 -30.42 -8.83
CA HIS A 65 24.66 -31.02 -10.12
C HIS A 65 23.15 -31.30 -10.32
N VAL A 66 22.32 -30.34 -9.90
CA VAL A 66 20.84 -30.41 -10.05
C VAL A 66 20.26 -29.25 -10.87
N GLU A 67 21.10 -28.49 -11.57
CA GLU A 67 20.68 -27.35 -12.40
C GLU A 67 19.68 -27.76 -13.53
N ASP A 68 19.78 -28.99 -14.01
CA ASP A 68 18.85 -29.53 -15.01
C ASP A 68 17.45 -29.85 -14.44
N LYS A 69 17.34 -29.94 -13.12
CA LYS A 69 16.11 -30.30 -12.40
C LYS A 69 15.44 -29.11 -11.73
N VAL A 70 16.16 -27.99 -11.55
CA VAL A 70 15.69 -26.85 -10.76
C VAL A 70 15.72 -25.58 -11.57
N GLU A 71 14.57 -25.04 -11.87
CA GLU A 71 14.44 -23.68 -12.40
C GLU A 71 14.33 -22.68 -11.25
N ILE A 72 15.16 -21.61 -11.26
CA ILE A 72 15.16 -20.58 -10.22
C ILE A 72 14.87 -19.23 -10.86
N SER A 73 13.78 -18.60 -10.45
CA SER A 73 13.35 -17.30 -10.97
C SER A 73 12.95 -16.32 -9.86
N ILE A 74 12.95 -15.05 -10.23
CA ILE A 74 12.29 -14.01 -9.43
C ILE A 74 10.82 -13.94 -9.79
N THR A 75 9.99 -13.52 -8.84
CA THR A 75 8.59 -13.20 -9.08
C THR A 75 8.24 -11.83 -8.51
N GLY A 76 7.02 -11.35 -8.73
CA GLY A 76 6.48 -10.16 -8.08
C GLY A 76 6.33 -10.33 -6.57
N CYS A 77 5.74 -9.34 -5.91
CA CYS A 77 5.54 -9.36 -4.47
C CYS A 77 4.45 -10.37 -4.07
N PHE A 78 4.76 -11.28 -3.15
CA PHE A 78 3.75 -12.18 -2.55
C PHE A 78 2.71 -11.45 -1.69
N GLY A 79 2.97 -10.19 -1.34
CA GLY A 79 2.08 -9.39 -0.50
C GLY A 79 2.33 -9.55 1.00
N PHE A 80 3.14 -10.47 1.47
CA PHE A 80 3.39 -10.74 2.89
C PHE A 80 4.72 -10.13 3.35
N CYS A 81 4.83 -8.81 3.30
CA CYS A 81 6.10 -8.07 3.39
C CYS A 81 6.86 -8.26 4.69
N GLU A 82 6.19 -8.41 5.86
CA GLU A 82 6.86 -8.62 7.15
C GLU A 82 7.52 -10.01 7.25
N ARG A 83 7.16 -10.93 6.37
CA ARG A 83 7.67 -12.30 6.33
C ARG A 83 8.72 -12.53 5.24
N GLY A 84 9.07 -11.50 4.50
CA GLY A 84 10.15 -11.55 3.50
C GLY A 84 11.55 -11.67 4.11
N PRO A 85 12.53 -12.11 3.30
CA PRO A 85 12.42 -12.68 1.96
C PRO A 85 11.63 -13.99 1.92
N ILE A 86 10.82 -14.15 0.86
CA ILE A 86 9.97 -15.33 0.66
C ILE A 86 10.52 -16.16 -0.49
N VAL A 87 10.55 -17.48 -0.30
CA VAL A 87 10.87 -18.47 -1.32
C VAL A 87 9.74 -19.49 -1.37
N LYS A 88 9.18 -19.69 -2.55
CA LYS A 88 8.14 -20.71 -2.79
C LYS A 88 8.70 -21.77 -3.73
N ILE A 89 8.52 -23.04 -3.35
CA ILE A 89 9.02 -24.18 -4.10
C ILE A 89 7.82 -24.93 -4.68
N PHE A 90 7.92 -25.29 -5.93
CA PHE A 90 6.93 -26.05 -6.67
C PHE A 90 7.57 -27.37 -7.18
N PRO A 91 6.79 -28.43 -7.31
CA PRO A 91 5.32 -28.49 -7.28
C PRO A 91 4.70 -28.84 -5.92
N ASP A 92 5.45 -28.95 -4.83
CA ASP A 92 4.92 -29.24 -3.49
C ASP A 92 4.31 -28.02 -2.77
N HIS A 93 4.40 -26.83 -3.38
CA HIS A 93 3.88 -25.55 -2.90
C HIS A 93 4.40 -25.10 -1.56
N THR A 94 5.60 -25.58 -1.14
CA THR A 94 6.23 -25.19 0.13
C THR A 94 6.58 -23.70 0.14
N PHE A 95 6.16 -23.03 1.20
CA PHE A 95 6.27 -21.57 1.37
C PHE A 95 7.20 -21.22 2.52
N TYR A 96 8.42 -20.82 2.20
CA TYR A 96 9.43 -20.42 3.16
C TYR A 96 9.43 -18.91 3.40
N THR A 97 9.61 -18.52 4.66
CA THR A 97 9.59 -17.12 5.10
C THR A 97 10.89 -16.74 5.79
N LYS A 98 11.27 -15.45 5.71
CA LYS A 98 12.49 -14.91 6.33
C LYS A 98 13.76 -15.66 5.92
N VAL A 99 13.79 -16.13 4.70
CA VAL A 99 14.90 -16.87 4.12
C VAL A 99 16.12 -15.96 4.01
N LYS A 100 17.30 -16.50 4.34
CA LYS A 100 18.58 -15.81 4.24
C LYS A 100 19.47 -16.45 3.18
N GLU A 101 20.55 -15.76 2.81
CA GLU A 101 21.53 -16.29 1.86
C GLU A 101 22.12 -17.63 2.30
N GLU A 102 22.34 -17.82 3.61
CA GLU A 102 22.86 -19.05 4.23
C GLU A 102 21.90 -20.25 4.12
N ASP A 103 20.60 -20.01 3.96
CA ASP A 103 19.59 -21.06 3.82
C ASP A 103 19.55 -21.67 2.41
N ALA A 104 20.16 -21.01 1.42
CA ALA A 104 20.14 -21.47 0.02
C ALA A 104 20.77 -22.86 -0.14
N GLU A 105 21.86 -23.15 0.57
CA GLU A 105 22.48 -24.47 0.60
C GLU A 105 21.53 -25.55 1.12
N ARG A 106 20.87 -25.26 2.23
CA ARG A 106 19.91 -26.17 2.86
C ARG A 106 18.70 -26.42 1.96
N ILE A 107 18.19 -25.38 1.31
CA ILE A 107 17.06 -25.50 0.38
C ILE A 107 17.43 -26.48 -0.75
N ILE A 108 18.62 -26.37 -1.35
CA ILE A 108 19.02 -27.28 -2.42
C ILE A 108 19.30 -28.69 -1.89
N LYS A 109 20.04 -28.84 -0.79
CA LYS A 109 20.45 -30.16 -0.28
C LYS A 109 19.29 -30.89 0.41
N GLU A 110 18.68 -30.27 1.41
CA GLU A 110 17.66 -30.91 2.23
C GLU A 110 16.31 -31.00 1.47
N HIS A 111 15.84 -29.87 0.88
CA HIS A 111 14.50 -29.85 0.27
C HIS A 111 14.49 -30.46 -1.13
N ILE A 112 15.39 -30.04 -2.03
CA ILE A 112 15.36 -30.49 -3.43
C ILE A 112 15.91 -31.91 -3.57
N ILE A 113 17.06 -32.24 -2.94
CA ILE A 113 17.72 -33.53 -3.11
C ILE A 113 17.15 -34.58 -2.16
N GLU A 114 17.07 -34.27 -0.86
CA GLU A 114 16.59 -35.21 0.17
C GLU A 114 15.05 -35.25 0.30
N ARG A 115 14.32 -34.37 -0.40
CA ARG A 115 12.85 -34.25 -0.33
C ARG A 115 12.32 -33.97 1.08
N LYS A 116 13.07 -33.23 1.87
CA LYS A 116 12.75 -32.93 3.26
C LYS A 116 12.44 -31.45 3.46
N VAL A 117 11.22 -31.14 3.88
CA VAL A 117 10.81 -29.76 4.20
C VAL A 117 11.62 -29.22 5.38
N ILE A 118 12.11 -27.97 5.25
CA ILE A 118 12.89 -27.29 6.27
C ILE A 118 11.94 -26.56 7.22
N GLU A 119 11.59 -27.21 8.32
CA GLU A 119 10.55 -26.73 9.23
C GLU A 119 10.81 -25.36 9.85
N ASP A 120 12.05 -24.98 10.14
CA ASP A 120 12.38 -23.70 10.77
C ASP A 120 12.18 -22.49 9.83
N LEU A 121 12.12 -22.72 8.51
CA LEU A 121 11.83 -21.72 7.51
C LEU A 121 10.32 -21.55 7.22
N LEU A 122 9.48 -22.47 7.70
CA LEU A 122 8.03 -22.40 7.50
C LEU A 122 7.42 -21.22 8.25
N TYR A 123 6.29 -20.72 7.71
CA TYR A 123 5.50 -19.74 8.41
C TYR A 123 5.00 -20.30 9.76
N LYS A 124 5.13 -19.50 10.81
CA LYS A 124 4.67 -19.85 12.15
C LYS A 124 3.51 -18.94 12.57
N THR A 125 2.36 -19.54 12.85
CA THR A 125 1.17 -18.87 13.36
C THR A 125 1.38 -18.34 14.78
N SER A 126 0.43 -17.58 15.31
CA SER A 126 0.50 -17.01 16.67
C SER A 126 0.46 -18.07 17.77
N ASP A 127 -0.18 -19.22 17.55
CA ASP A 127 -0.23 -20.37 18.45
C ASP A 127 0.99 -21.30 18.36
N GLY A 128 1.88 -21.01 17.41
CA GLY A 128 3.12 -21.76 17.21
C GLY A 128 3.06 -22.87 16.18
N THR A 129 1.91 -23.10 15.54
CA THR A 129 1.74 -24.08 14.47
C THR A 129 2.53 -23.66 13.23
N ARG A 130 3.16 -24.61 12.55
CA ARG A 130 3.90 -24.38 11.30
C ARG A 130 3.03 -24.73 10.10
N VAL A 131 3.01 -23.83 9.12
CA VAL A 131 2.22 -23.98 7.91
C VAL A 131 3.16 -24.00 6.72
N SER A 132 3.10 -25.09 5.93
CA SER A 132 3.99 -25.31 4.79
C SER A 132 3.47 -24.66 3.49
N LYS A 133 2.17 -24.59 3.28
CA LYS A 133 1.55 -24.12 2.03
C LYS A 133 0.98 -22.73 2.19
N GLN A 134 1.20 -21.87 1.19
CA GLN A 134 0.68 -20.50 1.17
C GLN A 134 -0.83 -20.45 1.36
N ASP A 135 -1.57 -21.34 0.69
CA ASP A 135 -3.02 -21.34 0.67
C ASP A 135 -3.64 -21.75 2.02
N ASN A 136 -2.85 -22.32 2.93
CA ASN A 136 -3.26 -22.67 4.28
C ASN A 136 -2.93 -21.58 5.31
N ILE A 137 -2.28 -20.49 4.89
CA ILE A 137 -1.96 -19.37 5.78
C ILE A 137 -3.19 -18.46 5.88
N GLU A 138 -3.65 -18.17 7.10
CA GLU A 138 -4.83 -17.33 7.36
C GLU A 138 -4.79 -16.00 6.61
N PHE A 139 -3.61 -15.41 6.48
CA PHE A 139 -3.39 -14.18 5.72
C PHE A 139 -3.87 -14.27 4.27
N TYR A 140 -3.80 -15.44 3.63
CA TYR A 140 -4.20 -15.64 2.23
C TYR A 140 -5.61 -16.20 2.06
N LEU A 141 -6.11 -17.00 3.02
CA LEU A 141 -7.34 -17.77 2.91
C LEU A 141 -8.58 -16.93 2.57
N LYS A 142 -8.66 -15.69 3.08
CA LYS A 142 -9.81 -14.79 2.88
C LYS A 142 -9.58 -13.72 1.81
N GLN A 143 -8.43 -13.76 1.15
CA GLN A 143 -8.15 -12.85 0.05
C GLN A 143 -8.76 -13.35 -1.27
N HIS A 144 -9.18 -12.41 -2.09
CA HIS A 144 -9.64 -12.67 -3.45
C HIS A 144 -8.84 -11.78 -4.40
N ARG A 145 -7.81 -12.35 -5.05
CA ARG A 145 -6.84 -11.61 -5.84
C ARG A 145 -7.26 -11.48 -7.28
N ILE A 146 -7.58 -10.27 -7.73
CA ILE A 146 -7.83 -9.87 -9.12
C ILE A 146 -6.72 -8.97 -9.63
N ALA A 147 -6.47 -7.85 -8.96
CA ALA A 147 -5.39 -6.94 -9.30
C ALA A 147 -4.01 -7.54 -9.00
N LEU A 148 -3.91 -8.35 -7.95
CA LEU A 148 -2.69 -9.05 -7.54
C LEU A 148 -2.59 -10.49 -8.04
N ARG A 149 -3.42 -10.94 -9.00
CA ARG A 149 -3.52 -12.34 -9.45
C ARG A 149 -2.18 -12.96 -9.84
N ASN A 150 -1.36 -12.22 -10.57
CA ASN A 150 -0.07 -12.68 -11.08
C ASN A 150 1.11 -12.39 -10.13
N CYS A 151 0.89 -11.56 -9.09
CA CYS A 151 1.92 -11.21 -8.12
C CYS A 151 2.29 -12.42 -7.25
N GLY A 152 3.55 -12.84 -7.28
CA GLY A 152 4.04 -14.04 -6.60
C GLY A 152 3.88 -15.33 -7.44
N LEU A 153 3.34 -15.23 -8.67
CA LEU A 153 3.16 -16.35 -9.57
C LEU A 153 4.12 -16.29 -10.77
N ILE A 154 4.10 -15.17 -11.53
CA ILE A 154 4.91 -15.02 -12.74
C ILE A 154 6.22 -14.28 -12.47
N ASN A 155 7.19 -14.47 -13.38
CA ASN A 155 8.35 -13.61 -13.51
C ASN A 155 7.97 -12.38 -14.37
N PRO A 156 7.89 -11.16 -13.78
CA PRO A 156 7.44 -9.96 -14.49
C PRO A 156 8.40 -9.47 -15.59
N GLU A 157 9.60 -10.06 -15.67
CA GLU A 157 10.62 -9.73 -16.67
C GLU A 157 10.58 -10.68 -17.89
N VAL A 158 9.61 -11.63 -17.92
CA VAL A 158 9.47 -12.63 -18.98
C VAL A 158 8.05 -12.61 -19.55
N ILE A 159 7.85 -11.95 -20.68
CA ILE A 159 6.52 -11.79 -21.30
C ILE A 159 5.85 -13.12 -21.65
N ALA A 160 6.63 -14.19 -21.91
CA ALA A 160 6.08 -15.52 -22.17
C ALA A 160 5.25 -16.06 -21.00
N GLU A 161 5.65 -15.79 -19.74
CA GLU A 161 4.88 -16.17 -18.56
C GLU A 161 3.60 -15.35 -18.42
N THR A 162 3.64 -14.05 -18.78
CA THR A 162 2.41 -13.24 -18.86
C THR A 162 1.45 -13.78 -19.91
N ILE A 163 1.96 -14.20 -21.08
CA ILE A 163 1.12 -14.78 -22.15
C ILE A 163 0.55 -16.12 -21.68
N ALA A 164 1.31 -16.95 -20.97
CA ALA A 164 0.83 -18.19 -20.36
C ALA A 164 -0.35 -17.95 -19.39
N GLU A 165 -0.39 -16.78 -18.74
CA GLU A 165 -1.50 -16.30 -17.90
C GLU A 165 -2.56 -15.51 -18.70
N ARG A 166 -2.73 -15.81 -19.99
CA ARG A 166 -3.71 -15.17 -20.88
C ARG A 166 -3.46 -13.67 -21.14
N GLY A 167 -2.26 -13.17 -20.85
CA GLY A 167 -1.91 -11.76 -21.11
C GLY A 167 -2.09 -11.40 -22.58
N TYR A 168 -2.56 -10.18 -22.83
CA TYR A 168 -2.91 -9.63 -24.13
C TYR A 168 -4.10 -10.30 -24.86
N GLN A 169 -4.71 -11.34 -24.31
CA GLN A 169 -5.93 -11.92 -24.86
C GLN A 169 -7.14 -10.97 -24.71
N ALA A 170 -7.17 -10.13 -23.67
CA ALA A 170 -8.20 -9.12 -23.51
C ALA A 170 -8.08 -8.03 -24.59
N LEU A 171 -6.86 -7.60 -24.91
CA LEU A 171 -6.61 -6.67 -26.00
C LEU A 171 -6.99 -7.29 -27.36
N ALA A 172 -6.62 -8.56 -27.61
CA ALA A 172 -7.02 -9.26 -28.81
C ALA A 172 -8.56 -9.36 -28.93
N LYS A 173 -9.26 -9.72 -27.86
CA LYS A 173 -10.73 -9.74 -27.83
C LYS A 173 -11.31 -8.34 -28.13
N ALA A 174 -10.77 -7.29 -27.54
CA ALA A 174 -11.21 -5.92 -27.79
C ALA A 174 -11.03 -5.52 -29.26
N LEU A 175 -9.87 -5.83 -29.87
CA LEU A 175 -9.55 -5.42 -31.24
C LEU A 175 -10.31 -6.22 -32.31
N PHE A 176 -10.54 -7.52 -32.10
CA PHE A 176 -11.09 -8.41 -33.12
C PHE A 176 -12.57 -8.78 -32.92
N GLU A 177 -13.11 -8.66 -31.69
CA GLU A 177 -14.48 -9.12 -31.40
C GLU A 177 -15.40 -8.00 -30.91
N MET A 178 -14.85 -6.84 -30.52
CA MET A 178 -15.64 -5.76 -29.89
C MET A 178 -15.45 -4.43 -30.61
N THR A 179 -16.52 -3.67 -30.68
CA THR A 179 -16.39 -2.24 -31.05
C THR A 179 -15.92 -1.42 -29.85
N PRO A 180 -15.34 -0.22 -30.06
CA PRO A 180 -14.98 0.69 -28.99
C PRO A 180 -16.13 0.98 -28.01
N ASP A 181 -17.37 1.07 -28.47
CA ASP A 181 -18.53 1.27 -27.60
C ASP A 181 -18.84 0.05 -26.74
N GLN A 182 -18.73 -1.14 -27.31
CA GLN A 182 -18.92 -2.40 -26.57
C GLN A 182 -17.87 -2.57 -25.47
N VAL A 183 -16.59 -2.19 -25.71
CA VAL A 183 -15.56 -2.19 -24.67
C VAL A 183 -15.94 -1.27 -23.51
N ILE A 184 -16.36 -0.04 -23.80
CA ILE A 184 -16.79 0.91 -22.76
C ILE A 184 -18.03 0.39 -22.04
N GLU A 185 -18.98 -0.20 -22.75
CA GLU A 185 -20.19 -0.76 -22.15
C GLU A 185 -19.87 -1.90 -21.19
N GLU A 186 -18.92 -2.76 -21.54
CA GLU A 186 -18.48 -3.87 -20.68
C GLU A 186 -17.81 -3.36 -19.39
N VAL A 187 -16.99 -2.31 -19.50
CA VAL A 187 -16.42 -1.62 -18.31
C VAL A 187 -17.52 -0.95 -17.48
N CYS A 188 -18.57 -0.40 -18.11
CA CYS A 188 -19.71 0.15 -17.37
C CYS A 188 -20.51 -0.95 -16.64
N LYS A 189 -20.78 -2.09 -17.30
CA LYS A 189 -21.47 -3.23 -16.69
C LYS A 189 -20.74 -3.78 -15.47
N SER A 190 -19.41 -3.76 -15.50
CA SER A 190 -18.61 -4.20 -14.37
C SER A 190 -18.81 -3.38 -13.09
N GLY A 191 -19.32 -2.14 -13.21
CA GLY A 191 -19.43 -1.22 -12.10
C GLY A 191 -18.09 -0.82 -11.47
N LEU A 192 -16.96 -1.03 -12.17
CA LEU A 192 -15.64 -0.67 -11.68
C LEU A 192 -15.55 0.83 -11.39
N ARG A 193 -15.29 1.17 -10.15
CA ARG A 193 -14.95 2.53 -9.70
C ARG A 193 -13.44 2.70 -9.64
N GLY A 194 -12.93 3.90 -9.89
CA GLY A 194 -11.51 4.22 -9.83
C GLY A 194 -10.89 3.88 -8.47
N ARG A 195 -9.74 3.19 -8.46
CA ARG A 195 -9.04 2.68 -7.26
C ARG A 195 -8.06 3.68 -6.65
N GLY A 196 -7.88 4.85 -7.27
CA GLY A 196 -7.00 5.91 -6.77
C GLY A 196 -7.57 6.77 -5.64
N GLY A 197 -8.74 6.44 -5.07
CA GLY A 197 -9.27 7.07 -3.86
C GLY A 197 -10.65 7.71 -4.01
N ALA A 198 -10.92 8.44 -5.09
CA ALA A 198 -12.20 9.15 -5.29
C ALA A 198 -13.36 8.24 -5.72
N GLY A 199 -13.08 7.05 -6.25
CA GLY A 199 -14.11 6.09 -6.62
C GLY A 199 -15.06 6.51 -7.74
N PHE A 200 -14.62 7.35 -8.68
CA PHE A 200 -15.45 7.73 -9.83
C PHE A 200 -15.65 6.53 -10.79
N PRO A 201 -16.86 6.31 -11.37
CA PRO A 201 -17.11 5.18 -12.26
C PRO A 201 -16.20 5.21 -13.50
N THR A 202 -15.39 4.16 -13.70
CA THR A 202 -14.36 4.10 -14.74
C THR A 202 -14.96 4.16 -16.16
N GLY A 203 -15.99 3.35 -16.43
CA GLY A 203 -16.62 3.33 -17.73
C GLY A 203 -17.28 4.67 -18.10
N GLN A 204 -17.81 5.41 -17.12
CA GLN A 204 -18.38 6.75 -17.34
C GLN A 204 -17.28 7.76 -17.72
N LYS A 205 -16.10 7.68 -17.09
CA LYS A 205 -14.93 8.50 -17.43
C LYS A 205 -14.50 8.26 -18.89
N TRP A 206 -14.48 7.00 -19.32
CA TRP A 206 -14.16 6.63 -20.70
C TRP A 206 -15.21 7.13 -21.69
N LYS A 207 -16.51 7.06 -21.36
CA LYS A 207 -17.59 7.65 -22.17
C LYS A 207 -17.38 9.15 -22.42
N PHE A 208 -17.02 9.90 -21.40
CA PHE A 208 -16.76 11.33 -21.53
C PHE A 208 -15.55 11.62 -22.43
N ALA A 209 -14.45 10.89 -22.24
CA ALA A 209 -13.26 11.04 -23.07
C ALA A 209 -13.53 10.68 -24.54
N LYS A 210 -14.32 9.61 -24.78
CA LYS A 210 -14.71 9.20 -26.14
C LYS A 210 -15.60 10.26 -26.81
N ALA A 211 -16.58 10.78 -26.11
CA ALA A 211 -17.55 11.77 -26.63
C ALA A 211 -16.89 13.10 -26.99
N SER A 212 -15.77 13.46 -26.36
CA SER A 212 -15.06 14.70 -26.62
C SER A 212 -14.39 14.66 -27.99
N GLN A 213 -14.76 15.60 -28.90
CA GLN A 213 -14.20 15.69 -30.25
C GLN A 213 -12.82 16.31 -30.21
N SER A 214 -11.84 15.65 -30.79
CA SER A 214 -10.46 16.15 -30.94
C SER A 214 -9.70 15.33 -31.97
N ASP A 215 -8.68 15.94 -32.55
CA ASP A 215 -7.69 15.31 -33.44
C ASP A 215 -6.74 14.36 -32.70
N LYS A 216 -6.52 14.57 -31.40
CA LYS A 216 -5.66 13.77 -30.52
C LYS A 216 -6.33 13.57 -29.17
N LYS A 217 -6.11 12.41 -28.56
CA LYS A 217 -6.52 12.07 -27.19
C LYS A 217 -5.39 11.35 -26.47
N TYR A 218 -5.43 11.33 -25.15
CA TYR A 218 -4.41 10.71 -24.32
C TYR A 218 -4.99 9.76 -23.27
N VAL A 219 -4.21 8.72 -22.99
CA VAL A 219 -4.46 7.80 -21.86
C VAL A 219 -3.32 7.99 -20.86
N ILE A 220 -3.64 8.21 -19.59
CA ILE A 220 -2.64 8.34 -18.53
C ILE A 220 -2.85 7.28 -17.46
N CYS A 221 -1.76 6.58 -17.12
CA CYS A 221 -1.66 5.78 -15.91
C CYS A 221 -1.08 6.66 -14.80
N ASN A 222 -1.89 6.93 -13.79
CA ASN A 222 -1.45 7.60 -12.58
C ASN A 222 -0.82 6.57 -11.63
N ALA A 223 0.50 6.57 -11.58
CA ALA A 223 1.32 5.77 -10.69
C ALA A 223 2.06 6.63 -9.64
N ASP A 224 1.50 7.82 -9.32
CA ASP A 224 1.99 8.69 -8.26
C ASP A 224 1.38 8.29 -6.92
N GLU A 225 1.90 7.21 -6.35
CA GLU A 225 1.48 6.66 -5.06
C GLU A 225 2.28 7.30 -3.93
N GLY A 226 1.74 8.38 -3.36
CA GLY A 226 2.43 9.20 -2.37
C GLY A 226 1.94 9.05 -0.93
N ASP A 227 0.87 8.30 -0.66
CA ASP A 227 0.31 8.08 0.68
C ASP A 227 1.31 7.39 1.61
N PRO A 228 1.56 7.89 2.84
CA PRO A 228 2.40 7.21 3.80
C PRO A 228 1.89 5.79 4.10
N GLY A 229 2.74 4.79 3.81
CA GLY A 229 2.43 3.37 4.01
C GLY A 229 1.71 2.69 2.84
N ALA A 230 1.34 3.39 1.77
CA ALA A 230 0.79 2.80 0.55
C ALA A 230 1.90 2.27 -0.37
N PHE A 231 1.72 1.07 -0.93
CA PHE A 231 2.66 0.43 -1.87
C PHE A 231 1.98 -0.61 -2.79
N MET A 232 0.67 -0.53 -2.96
CA MET A 232 -0.10 -1.45 -3.80
C MET A 232 0.17 -1.22 -5.29
N ASP A 233 0.16 0.03 -5.76
CA ASP A 233 0.40 0.38 -7.15
C ASP A 233 1.81 0.00 -7.58
N ARG A 234 2.81 0.32 -6.73
CA ARG A 234 4.18 -0.13 -6.92
C ARG A 234 4.27 -1.64 -7.06
N SER A 235 3.61 -2.40 -6.18
CA SER A 235 3.68 -3.86 -6.19
C SER A 235 3.02 -4.48 -7.41
N ILE A 236 1.95 -3.89 -7.95
CA ILE A 236 1.34 -4.29 -9.22
C ILE A 236 2.33 -4.06 -10.37
N LEU A 237 2.93 -2.87 -10.46
CA LEU A 237 3.90 -2.55 -11.51
C LEU A 237 5.18 -3.39 -11.41
N GLU A 238 5.59 -3.77 -10.19
CA GLU A 238 6.71 -4.69 -9.98
C GLU A 238 6.35 -6.16 -10.29
N GLY A 239 5.09 -6.56 -10.15
CA GLY A 239 4.68 -7.96 -10.24
C GLY A 239 3.98 -8.35 -11.53
N ASP A 240 3.26 -7.41 -12.14
CA ASP A 240 2.48 -7.64 -13.37
C ASP A 240 2.35 -6.34 -14.19
N PRO A 241 3.47 -5.78 -14.70
CA PRO A 241 3.43 -4.55 -15.48
C PRO A 241 2.61 -4.71 -16.78
N HIS A 242 2.60 -5.89 -17.38
CA HIS A 242 1.91 -6.14 -18.64
C HIS A 242 0.39 -5.99 -18.54
N SER A 243 -0.23 -6.32 -17.41
CA SER A 243 -1.68 -6.12 -17.24
C SER A 243 -2.07 -4.64 -17.30
N VAL A 244 -1.19 -3.74 -16.84
CA VAL A 244 -1.37 -2.29 -16.93
C VAL A 244 -1.19 -1.81 -18.37
N LEU A 245 -0.14 -2.27 -19.06
CA LEU A 245 0.13 -1.90 -20.46
C LEU A 245 -1.00 -2.35 -21.40
N GLU A 246 -1.46 -3.60 -21.25
CA GLU A 246 -2.60 -4.15 -21.99
C GLU A 246 -3.85 -3.30 -21.79
N SER A 247 -4.14 -2.94 -20.54
CA SER A 247 -5.31 -2.15 -20.17
C SER A 247 -5.28 -0.73 -20.76
N MET A 248 -4.11 -0.11 -20.77
CA MET A 248 -3.94 1.22 -21.39
C MET A 248 -4.19 1.16 -22.90
N ALA A 249 -3.72 0.10 -23.58
CA ALA A 249 -3.99 -0.10 -25.00
C ALA A 249 -5.48 -0.37 -25.28
N ILE A 250 -6.17 -1.16 -24.43
CA ILE A 250 -7.62 -1.35 -24.51
C ILE A 250 -8.38 -0.03 -24.39
N ALA A 251 -7.97 0.82 -23.41
CA ALA A 251 -8.58 2.14 -23.25
C ALA A 251 -8.27 3.05 -24.44
N GLY A 252 -7.05 3.02 -24.97
CA GLY A 252 -6.66 3.74 -26.17
C GLY A 252 -7.59 3.41 -27.33
N TYR A 253 -7.80 2.13 -27.61
CA TYR A 253 -8.74 1.65 -28.62
C TYR A 253 -10.17 2.17 -28.35
N ALA A 254 -10.64 2.04 -27.12
CA ALA A 254 -12.00 2.37 -26.73
C ALA A 254 -12.32 3.87 -26.86
N ILE A 255 -11.38 4.76 -26.53
CA ILE A 255 -11.61 6.23 -26.57
C ILE A 255 -11.08 6.90 -27.84
N GLY A 256 -10.31 6.18 -28.68
CA GLY A 256 -9.68 6.70 -29.89
C GLY A 256 -8.39 7.48 -29.58
N SER A 257 -7.50 6.91 -28.77
CA SER A 257 -6.16 7.43 -28.44
C SER A 257 -5.11 6.49 -28.97
N ASP A 258 -4.02 7.03 -29.50
CA ASP A 258 -2.84 6.31 -29.98
C ASP A 258 -1.62 6.48 -29.06
N GLU A 259 -1.78 7.18 -27.91
CA GLU A 259 -0.68 7.53 -27.02
C GLU A 259 -1.06 7.42 -25.55
N GLY A 260 -0.19 6.76 -24.80
CA GLY A 260 -0.30 6.59 -23.35
C GLY A 260 0.91 7.13 -22.60
N GLU A 261 0.68 7.70 -21.42
CA GLU A 261 1.72 8.17 -20.52
C GLU A 261 1.60 7.46 -19.18
N ILE A 262 2.67 6.86 -18.68
CA ILE A 262 2.74 6.35 -17.29
C ILE A 262 3.48 7.38 -16.46
N TYR A 263 2.77 8.07 -15.57
CA TYR A 263 3.36 9.00 -14.63
C TYR A 263 3.69 8.27 -13.33
N ILE A 264 4.96 8.03 -13.09
CA ILE A 264 5.47 7.22 -11.97
C ILE A 264 6.49 7.99 -11.15
N ARG A 265 6.52 7.75 -9.85
CA ARG A 265 7.50 8.34 -8.93
C ARG A 265 8.92 7.86 -9.27
N ALA A 266 9.89 8.81 -9.26
CA ALA A 266 11.31 8.48 -9.43
C ALA A 266 11.86 7.56 -8.32
N GLU A 267 11.21 7.54 -7.15
CA GLU A 267 11.55 6.67 -6.01
C GLU A 267 11.16 5.20 -6.19
N TYR A 268 10.56 4.83 -7.34
CA TYR A 268 10.21 3.44 -7.67
C TYR A 268 11.09 2.84 -8.79
N PRO A 269 12.43 2.79 -8.61
CA PRO A 269 13.36 2.40 -9.68
C PRO A 269 13.12 0.97 -10.19
N LEU A 270 12.72 0.03 -9.33
CA LEU A 270 12.43 -1.34 -9.74
C LEU A 270 11.17 -1.42 -10.63
N ALA A 271 10.10 -0.71 -10.25
CA ALA A 271 8.89 -0.66 -11.06
C ALA A 271 9.17 -0.01 -12.44
N VAL A 272 9.95 1.07 -12.47
CA VAL A 272 10.41 1.72 -13.71
C VAL A 272 11.19 0.75 -14.59
N HIS A 273 12.15 0.02 -14.01
CA HIS A 273 12.96 -0.96 -14.73
C HIS A 273 12.09 -2.06 -15.37
N ARG A 274 11.16 -2.63 -14.61
CA ARG A 274 10.24 -3.66 -15.12
C ARG A 274 9.27 -3.14 -16.18
N LEU A 275 8.76 -1.91 -16.01
CA LEU A 275 7.97 -1.24 -17.05
C LEU A 275 8.75 -1.06 -18.35
N GLN A 276 10.02 -0.65 -18.29
CA GLN A 276 10.88 -0.50 -19.47
C GLN A 276 11.07 -1.85 -20.19
N ILE A 277 11.33 -2.92 -19.44
CA ILE A 277 11.42 -4.28 -19.99
C ILE A 277 10.09 -4.68 -20.65
N ALA A 278 8.98 -4.49 -19.96
CA ALA A 278 7.66 -4.89 -20.43
C ALA A 278 7.24 -4.12 -21.70
N ILE A 279 7.43 -2.80 -21.74
CA ILE A 279 7.15 -1.97 -22.93
C ILE A 279 7.98 -2.46 -24.11
N LYS A 280 9.29 -2.68 -23.89
CA LYS A 280 10.18 -3.18 -24.94
C LYS A 280 9.74 -4.53 -25.48
N GLN A 281 9.47 -5.51 -24.60
CA GLN A 281 9.04 -6.85 -25.01
C GLN A 281 7.70 -6.83 -25.75
N ALA A 282 6.73 -6.06 -25.26
CA ALA A 282 5.42 -5.93 -25.89
C ALA A 282 5.52 -5.26 -27.29
N THR A 283 6.39 -4.26 -27.44
CA THR A 283 6.63 -3.57 -28.73
C THR A 283 7.31 -4.51 -29.72
N GLU A 284 8.35 -5.25 -29.29
CA GLU A 284 9.06 -6.21 -30.12
C GLU A 284 8.14 -7.33 -30.63
N LEU A 285 7.18 -7.76 -29.81
CA LEU A 285 6.18 -8.76 -30.20
C LEU A 285 5.00 -8.19 -31.01
N GLY A 286 4.88 -6.86 -31.19
CA GLY A 286 3.75 -6.25 -31.90
C GLY A 286 2.46 -6.19 -31.09
N LEU A 287 2.57 -6.23 -29.78
CA LEU A 287 1.48 -6.07 -28.81
C LEU A 287 1.32 -4.61 -28.35
N LEU A 288 2.31 -3.77 -28.64
CA LEU A 288 2.33 -2.31 -28.54
C LEU A 288 3.04 -1.72 -29.76
N GLY A 289 2.93 -0.42 -29.96
CA GLY A 289 3.53 0.30 -31.08
C GLY A 289 2.58 0.42 -32.26
N ASP A 290 3.14 0.34 -33.47
CA ASP A 290 2.39 0.50 -34.70
C ASP A 290 1.73 -0.82 -35.15
N HIS A 291 0.50 -0.72 -35.65
CA HIS A 291 -0.25 -1.84 -36.22
C HIS A 291 -0.34 -3.06 -35.29
N ILE A 292 -0.82 -2.84 -34.06
CA ILE A 292 -0.92 -3.88 -33.03
C ILE A 292 -1.66 -5.11 -33.58
N MET A 293 -1.02 -6.28 -33.46
CA MET A 293 -1.54 -7.57 -33.97
C MET A 293 -1.99 -7.49 -35.44
N GLY A 294 -1.34 -6.63 -36.26
CA GLY A 294 -1.66 -6.47 -37.68
C GLY A 294 -2.93 -5.67 -37.97
N THR A 295 -3.54 -5.04 -36.99
CA THR A 295 -4.69 -4.14 -37.16
C THR A 295 -4.27 -2.73 -37.54
N ASP A 296 -5.21 -1.85 -37.88
CA ASP A 296 -4.96 -0.43 -38.10
C ASP A 296 -4.77 0.37 -36.79
N PHE A 297 -4.92 -0.27 -35.63
CA PHE A 297 -4.73 0.36 -34.34
C PHE A 297 -3.26 0.40 -33.94
N SER A 298 -2.83 1.59 -33.51
CA SER A 298 -1.48 1.85 -32.99
C SER A 298 -1.60 2.46 -31.60
N PHE A 299 -0.71 2.07 -30.70
CA PHE A 299 -0.68 2.65 -29.34
C PHE A 299 0.73 2.59 -28.76
N ASN A 300 1.27 3.75 -28.44
CA ASN A 300 2.60 3.91 -27.86
C ASN A 300 2.51 4.34 -26.40
N ILE A 301 3.38 3.82 -25.55
CA ILE A 301 3.43 4.15 -24.12
C ILE A 301 4.77 4.74 -23.76
N ASN A 302 4.76 5.91 -23.12
CA ASN A 302 5.92 6.60 -22.58
C ASN A 302 5.91 6.60 -21.05
N ILE A 303 7.09 6.70 -20.43
CA ILE A 303 7.23 6.85 -18.97
C ILE A 303 7.63 8.29 -18.66
N LYS A 304 6.89 8.93 -17.76
CA LYS A 304 7.17 10.25 -17.18
C LYS A 304 7.46 10.12 -15.69
N TYR A 305 8.50 10.79 -15.25
CA TYR A 305 8.94 10.71 -13.86
C TYR A 305 8.35 11.85 -13.03
N GLY A 306 7.66 11.49 -11.97
CA GLY A 306 7.25 12.42 -10.93
C GLY A 306 8.40 12.68 -9.94
N ALA A 307 8.51 13.94 -9.47
CA ALA A 307 9.53 14.35 -8.52
C ALA A 307 9.14 14.09 -7.04
N GLY A 308 8.19 13.21 -6.78
CA GLY A 308 7.80 12.79 -5.44
C GLY A 308 6.78 13.68 -4.72
N ALA A 309 6.20 14.68 -5.37
CA ALA A 309 5.19 15.53 -4.76
C ALA A 309 3.80 14.85 -4.74
N PHE A 310 3.25 14.58 -3.56
CA PHE A 310 1.94 13.94 -3.37
C PHE A 310 0.80 14.65 -4.11
N VAL A 311 0.86 15.99 -4.20
CA VAL A 311 -0.14 16.77 -4.94
C VAL A 311 -0.22 16.39 -6.43
N CYS A 312 0.84 15.84 -7.01
CA CYS A 312 0.85 15.37 -8.40
C CYS A 312 0.02 14.09 -8.62
N GLY A 313 -0.46 13.44 -7.57
CA GLY A 313 -1.49 12.41 -7.65
C GLY A 313 -2.88 12.96 -8.04
N GLU A 314 -3.12 14.26 -7.85
CA GLU A 314 -4.32 14.91 -8.39
C GLU A 314 -4.22 15.05 -9.92
N GLU A 315 -5.26 14.61 -10.65
CA GLU A 315 -5.20 14.44 -12.12
C GLU A 315 -4.78 15.68 -12.91
N THR A 316 -5.15 16.90 -12.48
CA THR A 316 -4.79 18.14 -13.19
C THR A 316 -3.38 18.60 -12.82
N ALA A 317 -2.96 18.41 -11.59
CA ALA A 317 -1.57 18.65 -11.16
C ALA A 317 -0.58 17.70 -11.85
N LEU A 318 -0.97 16.44 -12.00
CA LEU A 318 -0.23 15.42 -12.74
C LEU A 318 -0.05 15.83 -14.21
N ILE A 319 -1.12 16.27 -14.87
CA ILE A 319 -1.10 16.75 -16.26
C ILE A 319 -0.12 17.92 -16.40
N HIS A 320 -0.21 18.94 -15.53
CA HIS A 320 0.74 20.06 -15.53
C HIS A 320 2.18 19.61 -15.36
N SER A 321 2.43 18.62 -14.50
CA SER A 321 3.77 18.08 -14.31
C SER A 321 4.29 17.38 -15.56
N ILE A 322 3.46 16.60 -16.27
CA ILE A 322 3.82 16.01 -17.57
C ILE A 322 4.15 17.08 -18.60
N GLU A 323 3.41 18.19 -18.61
CA GLU A 323 3.65 19.33 -19.51
C GLU A 323 4.90 20.14 -19.15
N GLY A 324 5.62 19.78 -18.08
CA GLY A 324 6.83 20.51 -17.63
C GLY A 324 6.52 21.75 -16.81
N ASN A 325 5.26 21.93 -16.41
CA ASN A 325 4.81 23.02 -15.55
C ASN A 325 4.85 22.61 -14.06
N ARG A 326 4.65 23.56 -13.18
CA ARG A 326 4.48 23.28 -11.76
C ARG A 326 3.24 22.42 -11.53
N GLY A 327 3.37 21.33 -10.75
CA GLY A 327 2.28 20.44 -10.38
C GLY A 327 1.26 21.11 -9.46
N GLU A 328 0.37 21.90 -10.04
CA GLU A 328 -0.68 22.62 -9.34
C GLU A 328 -2.06 22.25 -9.90
N PRO A 329 -3.05 21.94 -9.04
CA PRO A 329 -4.40 21.69 -9.49
C PRO A 329 -5.05 22.87 -10.20
N THR A 330 -5.93 22.60 -11.17
CA THR A 330 -6.82 23.58 -11.79
C THR A 330 -8.27 23.38 -11.36
N LEU A 331 -9.07 24.44 -11.52
CA LEU A 331 -10.52 24.38 -11.31
C LEU A 331 -11.18 23.46 -12.35
N LYS A 332 -12.15 22.69 -11.92
CA LYS A 332 -13.04 21.88 -12.74
C LYS A 332 -14.47 22.45 -12.66
N PRO A 333 -15.24 22.54 -13.73
CA PRO A 333 -14.94 22.22 -15.11
C PRO A 333 -13.99 23.24 -15.80
N PRO A 334 -13.32 22.88 -16.93
CA PRO A 334 -13.44 21.60 -17.65
C PRO A 334 -12.68 20.45 -16.97
N PHE A 335 -13.22 19.23 -17.09
CA PHE A 335 -12.57 18.01 -16.63
C PHE A 335 -11.52 17.54 -17.65
N PRO A 336 -10.49 16.77 -17.27
CA PRO A 336 -9.47 16.24 -18.18
C PRO A 336 -10.04 15.46 -19.38
N ALA A 337 -11.17 14.77 -19.21
CA ALA A 337 -11.87 14.10 -20.30
C ALA A 337 -12.30 15.03 -21.44
N VAL A 338 -12.38 16.35 -21.19
CA VAL A 338 -12.69 17.38 -22.18
C VAL A 338 -11.44 18.19 -22.54
N LYS A 339 -10.64 18.58 -21.54
CA LYS A 339 -9.45 19.41 -21.71
C LYS A 339 -8.39 18.99 -20.67
N GLY A 340 -7.53 18.06 -21.04
CA GLY A 340 -6.45 17.52 -20.24
C GLY A 340 -5.08 17.85 -20.83
N LEU A 341 -4.25 16.82 -21.03
CA LEU A 341 -2.85 16.92 -21.49
C LEU A 341 -2.75 17.67 -22.82
N PHE A 342 -1.92 18.70 -22.84
CA PHE A 342 -1.77 19.65 -23.98
C PHE A 342 -3.09 20.21 -24.47
N GLY A 343 -4.05 20.38 -23.59
CA GLY A 343 -5.39 20.89 -23.92
C GLY A 343 -6.30 19.90 -24.65
N LYS A 344 -5.91 18.62 -24.76
CA LYS A 344 -6.64 17.56 -25.45
C LYS A 344 -7.43 16.68 -24.48
N PRO A 345 -8.50 16.00 -24.92
CA PRO A 345 -9.24 15.05 -24.08
C PRO A 345 -8.30 13.95 -23.55
N THR A 346 -8.34 13.74 -22.23
CA THR A 346 -7.41 12.83 -21.55
C THR A 346 -8.16 11.96 -20.54
N ASN A 347 -7.94 10.65 -20.62
CA ASN A 347 -8.41 9.71 -19.60
C ASN A 347 -7.28 9.38 -18.62
N VAL A 348 -7.48 9.68 -17.34
CA VAL A 348 -6.52 9.39 -16.26
C VAL A 348 -7.10 8.31 -15.37
N ASN A 349 -6.42 7.17 -15.21
CA ASN A 349 -6.77 6.12 -14.26
C ASN A 349 -5.56 5.69 -13.43
N ASN A 350 -5.81 5.25 -12.20
CA ASN A 350 -4.81 4.72 -11.28
C ASN A 350 -4.38 3.29 -11.68
N VAL A 351 -3.20 2.85 -11.24
CA VAL A 351 -2.60 1.52 -11.56
C VAL A 351 -3.53 0.36 -11.21
N GLU A 352 -4.07 0.31 -9.99
CA GLU A 352 -4.96 -0.77 -9.58
C GLU A 352 -6.26 -0.78 -10.41
N THR A 353 -6.74 0.38 -10.84
CA THR A 353 -7.88 0.45 -11.77
C THR A 353 -7.55 -0.24 -13.10
N TRP A 354 -6.37 0.03 -13.65
CA TRP A 354 -5.90 -0.61 -14.88
C TRP A 354 -5.78 -2.12 -14.74
N ALA A 355 -5.19 -2.62 -13.64
CA ALA A 355 -4.99 -4.05 -13.42
C ALA A 355 -6.28 -4.91 -13.45
N ASN A 356 -7.44 -4.28 -13.26
CA ASN A 356 -8.76 -4.95 -13.32
C ASN A 356 -9.34 -5.08 -14.74
N ILE A 357 -8.94 -4.23 -15.69
CA ILE A 357 -9.55 -4.16 -17.02
C ILE A 357 -9.42 -5.47 -17.82
N PRO A 358 -8.25 -6.14 -17.88
CA PRO A 358 -8.15 -7.39 -18.65
C PRO A 358 -9.12 -8.47 -18.17
N VAL A 359 -9.30 -8.62 -16.86
CA VAL A 359 -10.24 -9.58 -16.27
C VAL A 359 -11.68 -9.22 -16.66
N ILE A 360 -12.05 -7.95 -16.62
CA ILE A 360 -13.39 -7.48 -17.02
C ILE A 360 -13.67 -7.79 -18.49
N ILE A 361 -12.72 -7.53 -19.38
CA ILE A 361 -12.90 -7.78 -20.82
C ILE A 361 -12.92 -9.27 -21.13
N LEU A 362 -12.05 -10.08 -20.51
CA LEU A 362 -11.99 -11.51 -20.76
C LEU A 362 -13.20 -12.27 -20.21
N ASP A 363 -13.50 -12.03 -18.94
CA ASP A 363 -14.44 -12.85 -18.19
C ASP A 363 -15.87 -12.25 -18.17
N GLY A 364 -16.00 -10.98 -18.53
CA GLY A 364 -17.26 -10.24 -18.57
C GLY A 364 -17.49 -9.32 -17.37
N GLY A 365 -18.03 -8.13 -17.65
CA GLY A 365 -18.31 -7.12 -16.63
C GLY A 365 -19.32 -7.58 -15.58
N GLU A 366 -20.33 -8.33 -15.97
CA GLU A 366 -21.34 -8.89 -15.06
C GLU A 366 -20.71 -9.85 -14.04
N LYS A 367 -19.76 -10.71 -14.47
CA LYS A 367 -19.04 -11.62 -13.57
C LYS A 367 -18.20 -10.85 -12.55
N PHE A 368 -17.52 -9.78 -12.98
CA PHE A 368 -16.78 -8.91 -12.08
C PHE A 368 -17.72 -8.21 -11.07
N ALA A 369 -18.90 -7.76 -11.52
CA ALA A 369 -19.92 -7.11 -10.71
C ALA A 369 -20.57 -8.00 -9.65
N TYR A 370 -20.37 -9.32 -9.72
CA TYR A 370 -20.81 -10.28 -8.68
C TYR A 370 -20.08 -10.07 -7.35
N LEU A 371 -18.84 -9.57 -7.41
CA LEU A 371 -18.04 -9.26 -6.23
C LEU A 371 -18.33 -7.84 -5.76
N GLY A 372 -18.31 -7.66 -4.45
CA GLY A 372 -18.46 -6.35 -3.83
C GLY A 372 -19.87 -6.04 -3.34
N THR A 373 -20.12 -4.75 -3.06
CA THR A 373 -21.41 -4.23 -2.61
C THR A 373 -22.27 -3.79 -3.79
N GLU A 374 -23.51 -3.40 -3.55
CA GLU A 374 -24.40 -2.89 -4.59
C GLU A 374 -23.78 -1.71 -5.36
N ARG A 375 -23.12 -0.78 -4.65
CA ARG A 375 -22.59 0.47 -5.21
C ARG A 375 -21.07 0.46 -5.45
N SER A 376 -20.34 -0.53 -4.91
CA SER A 376 -18.89 -0.65 -5.04
C SER A 376 -18.52 -2.08 -5.43
N LYS A 377 -18.29 -2.30 -6.72
CA LYS A 377 -18.06 -3.62 -7.31
C LYS A 377 -16.58 -4.01 -7.32
N GLY A 378 -16.33 -5.32 -7.35
CA GLY A 378 -15.00 -5.92 -7.44
C GLY A 378 -14.26 -5.97 -6.11
N THR A 379 -12.95 -6.00 -6.19
CA THR A 379 -12.02 -6.06 -5.06
C THR A 379 -11.31 -4.73 -4.82
N LYS A 380 -10.64 -4.62 -3.67
CA LYS A 380 -9.72 -3.52 -3.36
C LYS A 380 -8.45 -4.07 -2.71
N VAL A 381 -7.31 -3.55 -3.16
CA VAL A 381 -6.02 -3.84 -2.52
C VAL A 381 -5.79 -2.85 -1.38
N PHE A 382 -5.45 -3.38 -0.20
CA PHE A 382 -5.07 -2.58 0.97
C PHE A 382 -3.61 -2.84 1.35
N ALA A 383 -2.87 -1.76 1.64
CA ALA A 383 -1.60 -1.83 2.33
C ALA A 383 -1.88 -1.85 3.84
N LEU A 384 -1.93 -3.04 4.41
CA LEU A 384 -2.20 -3.26 5.84
C LEU A 384 -0.90 -3.12 6.63
N ALA A 385 -0.86 -2.16 7.53
CA ALA A 385 0.34 -1.80 8.30
C ALA A 385 0.02 -1.34 9.72
N GLY A 386 1.06 -0.97 10.49
CA GLY A 386 0.93 -0.46 11.85
C GLY A 386 1.09 -1.53 12.93
N LYS A 387 0.22 -1.49 13.94
CA LYS A 387 0.28 -2.35 15.15
C LYS A 387 -0.44 -3.69 14.97
N ILE A 388 -0.24 -4.34 13.84
CA ILE A 388 -0.92 -5.58 13.44
C ILE A 388 0.08 -6.73 13.26
N ASN A 389 -0.33 -7.97 13.49
CA ASN A 389 0.58 -9.13 13.45
C ASN A 389 1.06 -9.47 12.03
N ASN A 390 0.19 -9.32 11.02
CA ASN A 390 0.52 -9.61 9.63
C ASN A 390 0.48 -8.32 8.81
N VAL A 391 1.64 -7.78 8.48
CA VAL A 391 1.80 -6.59 7.64
C VAL A 391 2.00 -7.00 6.19
N GLY A 392 1.24 -6.41 5.26
CA GLY A 392 1.37 -6.72 3.85
C GLY A 392 0.27 -6.14 2.97
N LEU A 393 0.20 -6.64 1.72
CA LEU A 393 -0.89 -6.33 0.80
C LEU A 393 -2.01 -7.34 0.94
N VAL A 394 -3.21 -6.83 1.08
CA VAL A 394 -4.44 -7.62 1.24
C VAL A 394 -5.42 -7.20 0.17
N GLU A 395 -5.83 -8.13 -0.69
CA GLU A 395 -6.89 -7.89 -1.67
C GLU A 395 -8.16 -8.64 -1.28
N VAL A 396 -9.22 -7.88 -1.03
CA VAL A 396 -10.52 -8.41 -0.59
C VAL A 396 -11.67 -7.84 -1.39
N PRO A 397 -12.80 -8.55 -1.50
CA PRO A 397 -14.01 -7.98 -2.07
C PRO A 397 -14.44 -6.71 -1.34
N MET A 398 -14.93 -5.72 -2.08
CA MET A 398 -15.60 -4.57 -1.48
C MET A 398 -16.76 -5.06 -0.59
N GLY A 399 -16.91 -4.46 0.59
CA GLY A 399 -17.89 -4.89 1.59
C GLY A 399 -17.36 -5.85 2.66
N THR A 400 -16.12 -6.33 2.53
CA THR A 400 -15.42 -7.01 3.64
C THR A 400 -15.32 -6.05 4.82
N THR A 401 -15.56 -6.52 6.03
CA THR A 401 -15.56 -5.66 7.22
C THR A 401 -14.13 -5.33 7.70
N LEU A 402 -13.98 -4.21 8.38
CA LEU A 402 -12.71 -3.86 9.04
C LEU A 402 -12.28 -4.95 10.03
N ARG A 403 -13.23 -5.56 10.72
CA ARG A 403 -12.98 -6.66 11.67
C ARG A 403 -12.33 -7.85 10.98
N GLU A 404 -12.87 -8.30 9.87
CA GLU A 404 -12.32 -9.42 9.09
C GLU A 404 -10.89 -9.11 8.60
N ILE A 405 -10.66 -7.90 8.10
CA ILE A 405 -9.32 -7.51 7.62
C ILE A 405 -8.31 -7.45 8.77
N ILE A 406 -8.68 -6.86 9.92
CA ILE A 406 -7.76 -6.64 11.04
C ILE A 406 -7.50 -7.95 11.80
N TYR A 407 -8.54 -8.72 12.10
CA TYR A 407 -8.40 -9.88 12.98
C TYR A 407 -8.20 -11.17 12.21
N ASP A 408 -8.99 -11.44 11.17
CA ASP A 408 -8.94 -12.73 10.49
C ASP A 408 -7.76 -12.80 9.49
N ILE A 409 -7.53 -11.71 8.73
CA ILE A 409 -6.42 -11.65 7.77
C ILE A 409 -5.15 -11.12 8.45
N GLY A 410 -5.27 -9.99 9.14
CA GLY A 410 -4.17 -9.32 9.82
C GLY A 410 -3.67 -10.00 11.08
N GLY A 411 -4.39 -11.01 11.58
CA GLY A 411 -4.02 -11.78 12.78
C GLY A 411 -4.12 -11.00 14.09
N GLY A 412 -4.85 -9.88 14.11
CA GLY A 412 -5.08 -9.05 15.30
C GLY A 412 -3.88 -8.17 15.69
N ILE A 413 -4.00 -7.56 16.87
CA ILE A 413 -3.07 -6.54 17.33
C ILE A 413 -1.79 -7.15 17.90
N LYS A 414 -0.63 -6.58 17.58
CA LYS A 414 0.69 -7.03 18.06
C LYS A 414 0.76 -7.07 19.58
N ASN A 415 1.48 -8.07 20.09
CA ASN A 415 1.80 -8.23 21.53
C ASN A 415 0.57 -8.36 22.45
N GLY A 416 -0.58 -8.77 21.92
CA GLY A 416 -1.82 -8.93 22.70
C GLY A 416 -2.40 -7.63 23.24
N LYS A 417 -2.01 -6.48 22.68
CA LYS A 417 -2.56 -5.18 23.03
C LYS A 417 -3.98 -5.00 22.49
N LYS A 418 -4.65 -3.95 22.98
CA LYS A 418 -6.01 -3.62 22.54
C LYS A 418 -5.97 -2.80 21.28
N PHE A 419 -6.91 -3.08 20.38
CA PHE A 419 -7.20 -2.22 19.25
C PHE A 419 -7.66 -0.84 19.73
N LYS A 420 -7.21 0.22 19.10
CA LYS A 420 -7.63 1.58 19.39
C LYS A 420 -8.34 2.23 18.21
N ALA A 421 -7.69 2.21 17.07
CA ALA A 421 -8.23 2.79 15.85
C ALA A 421 -7.57 2.20 14.60
N VAL A 422 -8.18 2.43 13.45
CA VAL A 422 -7.56 2.22 12.15
C VAL A 422 -7.70 3.49 11.30
N GLN A 423 -6.59 4.00 10.78
CA GLN A 423 -6.60 5.06 9.78
C GLN A 423 -6.77 4.42 8.41
N THR A 424 -7.82 4.78 7.69
CA THR A 424 -8.04 4.40 6.29
C THR A 424 -7.85 5.60 5.38
N GLY A 425 -7.45 5.37 4.12
CA GLY A 425 -7.30 6.42 3.11
C GLY A 425 -6.13 7.39 3.32
N GLY A 426 -5.13 7.01 4.13
CA GLY A 426 -3.95 7.83 4.37
C GLY A 426 -4.27 9.22 4.94
N PRO A 427 -3.52 10.27 4.54
CA PRO A 427 -3.74 11.64 5.03
C PRO A 427 -5.07 12.27 4.58
N SER A 428 -5.72 11.67 3.59
CA SER A 428 -7.03 12.14 3.09
C SER A 428 -8.22 11.50 3.80
N GLY A 429 -8.00 10.39 4.50
CA GLY A 429 -9.03 9.64 5.21
C GLY A 429 -9.19 10.03 6.67
N GLY A 430 -9.74 9.11 7.46
CA GLY A 430 -10.00 9.34 8.88
C GLY A 430 -9.73 8.12 9.73
N CYS A 431 -9.64 8.32 11.04
CA CYS A 431 -9.53 7.28 12.03
C CYS A 431 -10.91 6.70 12.37
N LEU A 432 -11.05 5.40 12.21
CA LEU A 432 -12.23 4.64 12.61
C LEU A 432 -11.96 3.94 13.93
N THR A 433 -12.98 3.89 14.80
CA THR A 433 -12.87 3.40 16.18
C THR A 433 -13.33 1.95 16.31
N GLU A 434 -13.23 1.37 17.51
CA GLU A 434 -13.72 0.02 17.80
C GLU A 434 -15.20 -0.18 17.44
N LYS A 435 -16.02 0.88 17.54
CA LYS A 435 -17.46 0.85 17.18
C LYS A 435 -17.69 0.69 15.67
N ASP A 436 -16.69 0.98 14.88
CA ASP A 436 -16.76 0.96 13.41
C ASP A 436 -16.15 -0.32 12.80
N LEU A 437 -15.69 -1.28 13.64
CA LEU A 437 -15.04 -2.51 13.16
C LEU A 437 -15.92 -3.35 12.23
N ASP A 438 -17.22 -3.31 12.40
CA ASP A 438 -18.18 -4.06 11.58
C ASP A 438 -18.68 -3.26 10.36
N THR A 439 -18.06 -2.11 10.07
CA THR A 439 -18.34 -1.33 8.87
C THR A 439 -17.83 -2.08 7.63
N PRO A 440 -18.71 -2.36 6.64
CA PRO A 440 -18.29 -2.88 5.35
C PRO A 440 -17.41 -1.84 4.63
N ILE A 441 -16.25 -2.27 4.14
CA ILE A 441 -15.35 -1.36 3.44
C ILE A 441 -15.82 -1.16 2.02
N ASP A 442 -16.39 0.01 1.76
CA ASP A 442 -16.64 0.52 0.42
C ASP A 442 -16.57 2.06 0.41
N TYR A 443 -16.72 2.67 -0.77
CA TYR A 443 -16.56 4.11 -0.91
C TYR A 443 -17.59 4.90 -0.11
N ASP A 444 -18.83 4.46 -0.11
CA ASP A 444 -19.95 5.21 0.46
C ASP A 444 -19.96 5.05 2.00
N ASN A 445 -19.85 3.82 2.51
CA ASN A 445 -19.82 3.55 3.95
C ASN A 445 -18.66 4.24 4.68
N LEU A 446 -17.46 4.26 4.07
CA LEU A 446 -16.32 4.95 4.68
C LEU A 446 -16.53 6.46 4.77
N VAL A 447 -17.14 7.07 3.73
CA VAL A 447 -17.48 8.51 3.73
C VAL A 447 -18.52 8.82 4.81
N GLU A 448 -19.55 8.00 4.98
CA GLU A 448 -20.56 8.15 6.05
C GLU A 448 -19.95 8.12 7.46
N LYS A 449 -18.86 7.37 7.63
CA LYS A 449 -18.10 7.31 8.89
C LYS A 449 -17.06 8.43 9.07
N GLY A 450 -17.02 9.41 8.16
CA GLY A 450 -16.07 10.52 8.20
C GLY A 450 -14.65 10.16 7.78
N SER A 451 -14.49 9.03 7.08
CA SER A 451 -13.25 8.60 6.47
C SER A 451 -13.38 8.56 4.94
N MET A 452 -12.46 7.88 4.26
CA MET A 452 -12.54 7.58 2.83
C MET A 452 -11.67 6.37 2.48
N MET A 453 -11.90 5.81 1.30
CA MET A 453 -11.12 4.69 0.78
C MET A 453 -9.64 5.08 0.56
N GLY A 454 -9.42 6.25 -0.01
CA GLY A 454 -8.10 6.66 -0.47
C GLY A 454 -7.51 5.67 -1.48
N SER A 455 -6.21 5.62 -1.58
CA SER A 455 -5.51 4.63 -2.41
C SER A 455 -5.57 3.21 -1.84
N GLY A 456 -5.90 3.04 -0.55
CA GLY A 456 -5.99 1.75 0.15
C GLY A 456 -5.00 1.60 1.30
N GLY A 457 -4.38 2.70 1.76
CA GLY A 457 -3.59 2.67 2.99
C GLY A 457 -4.46 2.35 4.21
N MET A 458 -4.04 1.39 5.02
CA MET A 458 -4.73 0.97 6.24
C MET A 458 -3.73 0.81 7.38
N ILE A 459 -3.71 1.75 8.32
CA ILE A 459 -2.76 1.78 9.44
C ILE A 459 -3.49 1.51 10.74
N VAL A 460 -3.22 0.35 11.32
CA VAL A 460 -3.81 -0.09 12.60
C VAL A 460 -3.04 0.47 13.78
N LEU A 461 -3.75 0.99 14.77
CA LEU A 461 -3.23 1.65 15.96
C LEU A 461 -3.65 0.89 17.21
N ASP A 462 -2.76 0.84 18.23
CA ASP A 462 -3.02 0.20 19.52
C ASP A 462 -3.20 1.23 20.64
N GLU A 463 -3.43 0.75 21.84
CA GLU A 463 -3.69 1.56 23.04
C GLU A 463 -2.54 2.54 23.42
N ASP A 464 -1.32 2.31 22.91
CA ASP A 464 -0.16 3.18 23.17
C ASP A 464 -0.04 4.33 22.16
N ASP A 465 -0.90 4.40 21.14
CA ASP A 465 -0.88 5.47 20.16
C ASP A 465 -1.70 6.68 20.66
N CYS A 466 -1.12 7.87 20.60
CA CYS A 466 -1.82 9.12 20.94
C CYS A 466 -2.55 9.67 19.72
N MET A 467 -3.86 9.79 19.79
CA MET A 467 -4.68 10.20 18.65
C MET A 467 -4.46 11.67 18.27
N VAL A 468 -4.10 12.52 19.23
CA VAL A 468 -3.71 13.92 18.95
C VAL A 468 -2.40 13.97 18.14
N ASN A 469 -1.44 13.10 18.49
CA ASN A 469 -0.17 13.03 17.77
C ASN A 469 -0.33 12.39 16.38
N ILE A 470 -1.24 11.44 16.23
CA ILE A 470 -1.58 10.86 14.91
C ILE A 470 -2.20 11.92 14.01
N ALA A 471 -3.16 12.71 14.50
CA ALA A 471 -3.73 13.84 13.74
C ALA A 471 -2.65 14.84 13.32
N LYS A 472 -1.74 15.18 14.25
CA LYS A 472 -0.60 16.07 14.00
C LYS A 472 0.30 15.51 12.89
N PHE A 473 0.67 14.22 12.93
CA PHE A 473 1.51 13.57 11.94
C PHE A 473 0.94 13.65 10.52
N TYR A 474 -0.35 13.33 10.33
CA TYR A 474 -0.99 13.43 9.02
C TYR A 474 -1.10 14.87 8.53
N LEU A 475 -1.32 15.80 9.46
CA LEU A 475 -1.40 17.21 9.09
C LEU A 475 -0.01 17.81 8.75
N GLU A 476 1.05 17.38 9.42
CA GLU A 476 2.44 17.72 9.07
C GLU A 476 2.74 17.32 7.63
N PHE A 477 2.45 16.07 7.29
CA PHE A 477 2.57 15.58 5.92
C PHE A 477 1.79 16.44 4.92
N THR A 478 0.51 16.76 5.22
CA THR A 478 -0.31 17.55 4.30
C THR A 478 0.20 19.00 4.15
N VAL A 479 0.77 19.59 5.20
CA VAL A 479 1.39 20.92 5.14
C VAL A 479 2.62 20.91 4.24
N GLU A 480 3.47 19.88 4.33
CA GLU A 480 4.66 19.71 3.51
C GLU A 480 4.33 19.47 2.03
N GLU A 481 3.26 18.71 1.76
CA GLU A 481 2.83 18.32 0.42
C GLU A 481 1.89 19.32 -0.26
N SER A 482 1.50 20.39 0.42
CA SER A 482 0.64 21.43 -0.16
C SER A 482 1.34 22.18 -1.28
N CYS A 483 0.70 22.27 -2.47
CA CYS A 483 1.23 23.07 -3.59
C CYS A 483 1.29 24.57 -3.28
N GLY A 484 0.61 25.04 -2.20
CA GLY A 484 0.60 26.43 -1.79
C GLY A 484 -0.30 27.37 -2.60
N LYS A 485 -1.08 26.86 -3.57
CA LYS A 485 -1.89 27.68 -4.47
C LYS A 485 -3.04 28.41 -3.76
N CYS A 486 -3.88 27.68 -3.03
CA CYS A 486 -5.03 28.28 -2.36
C CYS A 486 -4.77 28.59 -0.88
N THR A 487 -5.26 29.74 -0.41
CA THR A 487 -5.05 30.21 0.96
C THR A 487 -5.59 29.26 2.03
N PRO A 488 -6.78 28.66 1.92
CA PRO A 488 -7.28 27.75 2.94
C PRO A 488 -6.33 26.58 3.21
N CYS A 489 -5.81 25.93 2.18
CA CYS A 489 -4.86 24.84 2.32
C CYS A 489 -3.50 25.37 2.83
N ARG A 490 -2.89 26.36 2.15
CA ARG A 490 -1.55 26.86 2.49
C ARG A 490 -1.44 27.41 3.90
N ILE A 491 -2.39 28.25 4.31
CA ILE A 491 -2.35 28.94 5.60
C ILE A 491 -3.15 28.18 6.64
N GLY A 492 -4.34 27.69 6.29
CA GLY A 492 -5.24 27.03 7.23
C GLY A 492 -4.65 25.75 7.81
N ASN A 493 -4.08 24.84 6.98
CA ASN A 493 -3.44 23.63 7.46
C ASN A 493 -2.27 23.94 8.40
N LYS A 494 -1.47 24.97 8.10
CA LYS A 494 -0.38 25.41 8.96
C LYS A 494 -0.90 25.91 10.32
N ARG A 495 -2.02 26.66 10.33
CA ARG A 495 -2.63 27.12 11.60
C ARG A 495 -3.19 25.96 12.42
N MET A 496 -3.85 24.99 11.78
CA MET A 496 -4.27 23.76 12.49
C MET A 496 -3.08 23.01 13.08
N LEU A 497 -1.97 22.90 12.34
CA LEU A 497 -0.76 22.25 12.81
C LEU A 497 -0.15 22.97 14.03
N GLU A 498 -0.14 24.29 14.02
CA GLU A 498 0.32 25.10 15.17
C GLU A 498 -0.57 24.85 16.41
N ILE A 499 -1.89 24.74 16.24
CA ILE A 499 -2.82 24.39 17.32
C ILE A 499 -2.50 23.00 17.88
N LEU A 500 -2.39 21.97 17.03
CA LEU A 500 -2.07 20.60 17.47
C LEU A 500 -0.69 20.55 18.15
N THR A 501 0.28 21.33 17.67
CA THR A 501 1.60 21.42 18.27
C THR A 501 1.52 22.01 19.69
N ARG A 502 0.77 23.12 19.88
CA ARG A 502 0.53 23.67 21.23
C ARG A 502 -0.12 22.64 22.16
N ILE A 503 -1.11 21.88 21.64
CA ILE A 503 -1.80 20.85 22.42
C ILE A 503 -0.82 19.74 22.86
N THR A 504 -0.01 19.22 21.93
CA THR A 504 0.97 18.15 22.23
C THR A 504 2.13 18.63 23.09
N ASP A 505 2.43 19.94 23.08
CA ASP A 505 3.43 20.57 23.92
C ASP A 505 2.91 20.98 25.32
N GLY A 506 1.62 20.75 25.60
CA GLY A 506 1.01 21.06 26.89
C GLY A 506 0.57 22.51 27.05
N LEU A 507 0.66 23.31 26.00
CA LEU A 507 0.29 24.73 25.98
C LEU A 507 -1.14 24.94 25.47
N GLY A 508 -1.81 23.90 24.97
CA GLY A 508 -3.15 23.98 24.42
C GLY A 508 -4.22 24.34 25.46
N THR A 509 -5.30 24.93 25.01
CA THR A 509 -6.45 25.40 25.80
C THR A 509 -7.75 24.80 25.26
N MET A 510 -8.85 24.91 26.00
CA MET A 510 -10.18 24.48 25.54
C MET A 510 -10.65 25.30 24.31
N GLU A 511 -10.25 26.57 24.22
CA GLU A 511 -10.54 27.41 23.06
C GLU A 511 -9.81 26.91 21.79
N ASP A 512 -8.58 26.36 21.94
CA ASP A 512 -7.86 25.77 20.82
C ASP A 512 -8.62 24.59 20.20
N LEU A 513 -9.37 23.80 20.99
CA LEU A 513 -10.18 22.69 20.45
C LEU A 513 -11.32 23.20 19.59
N LYS A 514 -11.98 24.28 20.03
CA LYS A 514 -13.05 24.91 19.26
C LYS A 514 -12.52 25.52 17.97
N GLN A 515 -11.44 26.29 18.05
CA GLN A 515 -10.79 26.89 16.88
C GLN A 515 -10.31 25.82 15.87
N LEU A 516 -9.79 24.70 16.37
CA LEU A 516 -9.34 23.58 15.54
C LEU A 516 -10.51 23.02 14.70
N GLU A 517 -11.66 22.79 15.31
CA GLU A 517 -12.86 22.26 14.64
C GLU A 517 -13.43 23.28 13.63
N GLU A 518 -13.57 24.54 14.01
CA GLU A 518 -14.05 25.62 13.14
C GLU A 518 -13.14 25.79 11.91
N LEU A 519 -11.82 25.86 12.13
CA LEU A 519 -10.84 26.02 11.07
C LEU A 519 -10.81 24.81 10.14
N ALA A 520 -10.91 23.59 10.68
CA ALA A 520 -10.97 22.36 9.92
C ALA A 520 -12.16 22.38 8.92
N ASN A 521 -13.34 22.77 9.37
CA ASN A 521 -14.52 22.86 8.51
C ASN A 521 -14.36 23.94 7.42
N VAL A 522 -13.84 25.11 7.75
CA VAL A 522 -13.57 26.18 6.76
C VAL A 522 -12.60 25.69 5.68
N ILE A 523 -11.53 25.00 6.05
CA ILE A 523 -10.54 24.48 5.08
C ILE A 523 -11.19 23.44 4.17
N LYS A 524 -11.97 22.53 4.75
CA LYS A 524 -12.66 21.46 4.02
C LYS A 524 -13.60 22.04 2.94
N GLU A 525 -14.35 23.09 3.26
CA GLU A 525 -15.34 23.67 2.37
C GLU A 525 -14.75 24.63 1.33
N SER A 526 -13.62 25.29 1.63
CA SER A 526 -13.08 26.37 0.82
C SER A 526 -11.81 26.05 0.03
N SER A 527 -11.21 24.88 0.24
CA SER A 527 -9.99 24.48 -0.50
C SER A 527 -10.30 24.12 -1.96
N LEU A 528 -9.35 24.42 -2.85
CA LEU A 528 -9.48 24.27 -4.29
C LEU A 528 -9.57 22.81 -4.75
N CYS A 529 -8.78 21.92 -4.16
CA CYS A 529 -8.66 20.52 -4.58
C CYS A 529 -8.83 19.55 -3.41
N ALA A 530 -8.95 18.26 -3.73
CA ALA A 530 -9.17 17.20 -2.76
C ALA A 530 -8.11 17.15 -1.66
N LEU A 531 -6.83 17.48 -1.93
CA LEU A 531 -5.78 17.50 -0.90
C LEU A 531 -6.16 18.45 0.25
N GLY A 532 -6.50 19.69 -0.03
CA GLY A 532 -6.90 20.64 1.01
C GLY A 532 -8.28 20.32 1.60
N GLN A 533 -9.24 19.84 0.79
CA GLN A 533 -10.57 19.46 1.26
C GLN A 533 -10.56 18.26 2.21
N SER A 534 -9.61 17.34 2.05
CA SER A 534 -9.51 16.14 2.89
C SER A 534 -8.48 16.24 4.03
N ALA A 535 -7.54 17.18 3.97
CA ALA A 535 -6.53 17.41 5.02
C ALA A 535 -7.10 17.48 6.45
N PRO A 536 -8.28 18.08 6.69
CA PRO A 536 -8.89 18.12 8.01
C PRO A 536 -9.49 16.79 8.50
N ASN A 537 -9.69 15.80 7.63
CA ASN A 537 -10.39 14.55 8.01
C ASN A 537 -9.71 13.79 9.16
N PRO A 538 -8.37 13.55 9.17
CA PRO A 538 -7.71 12.92 10.31
C PRO A 538 -7.88 13.71 11.61
N VAL A 539 -7.90 15.04 11.53
CA VAL A 539 -8.09 15.93 12.69
C VAL A 539 -9.51 15.81 13.23
N LEU A 540 -10.52 15.95 12.35
CA LEU A 540 -11.93 15.88 12.75
C LEU A 540 -12.31 14.50 13.29
N SER A 541 -11.90 13.41 12.61
CA SER A 541 -12.22 12.05 13.03
C SER A 541 -11.59 11.70 14.39
N THR A 542 -10.34 12.10 14.62
CA THR A 542 -9.70 11.90 15.93
C THR A 542 -10.27 12.79 17.02
N LEU A 543 -10.60 14.05 16.71
CA LEU A 543 -11.22 14.98 17.67
C LEU A 543 -12.60 14.48 18.12
N HIS A 544 -13.41 13.94 17.20
CA HIS A 544 -14.74 13.40 17.52
C HIS A 544 -14.66 12.02 18.18
N GLY A 545 -13.84 11.11 17.65
CA GLY A 545 -13.73 9.73 18.13
C GLY A 545 -13.00 9.60 19.47
N PHE A 546 -12.08 10.53 19.78
CA PHE A 546 -11.21 10.49 20.96
C PHE A 546 -11.19 11.82 21.73
N LYS A 547 -12.33 12.47 21.84
CA LYS A 547 -12.50 13.78 22.47
C LYS A 547 -11.89 13.84 23.88
N ASP A 548 -12.02 12.76 24.65
CA ASP A 548 -11.47 12.68 26.02
C ASP A 548 -9.95 12.75 26.04
N GLU A 549 -9.24 12.22 25.02
CA GLU A 549 -7.80 12.36 24.90
C GLU A 549 -7.40 13.82 24.65
N TYR A 550 -8.11 14.53 23.79
CA TYR A 550 -7.88 15.96 23.53
C TYR A 550 -8.12 16.78 24.80
N ILE A 551 -9.21 16.51 25.53
CA ILE A 551 -9.49 17.16 26.82
C ILE A 551 -8.38 16.88 27.84
N ALA A 552 -7.91 15.63 27.95
CA ALA A 552 -6.79 15.29 28.84
C ALA A 552 -5.52 16.06 28.51
N HIS A 553 -5.20 16.26 27.21
CA HIS A 553 -4.05 17.05 26.79
C HIS A 553 -4.17 18.53 27.18
N VAL A 554 -5.35 19.15 26.97
CA VAL A 554 -5.52 20.58 27.18
C VAL A 554 -5.87 20.95 28.62
N LYS A 555 -6.71 20.15 29.32
CA LYS A 555 -7.20 20.41 30.67
C LYS A 555 -6.29 19.80 31.73
N ASP A 556 -6.02 18.49 31.59
CA ASP A 556 -5.27 17.74 32.60
C ASP A 556 -3.76 17.79 32.36
N LYS A 557 -3.32 18.38 31.25
CA LYS A 557 -1.90 18.45 30.84
C LYS A 557 -1.23 17.07 30.85
N ARG A 558 -1.95 16.06 30.40
CA ARG A 558 -1.55 14.66 30.40
C ARG A 558 -1.82 13.99 29.05
N CYS A 559 -0.85 13.26 28.53
CA CYS A 559 -1.03 12.39 27.37
C CYS A 559 -1.40 10.97 27.87
N PRO A 560 -2.63 10.46 27.64
CA PRO A 560 -3.02 9.13 28.09
C PRO A 560 -2.15 8.00 27.55
N ALA A 561 -1.73 8.10 26.29
CA ALA A 561 -0.84 7.13 25.63
C ALA A 561 0.66 7.31 26.03
N GLY A 562 1.02 8.38 26.75
CA GLY A 562 2.39 8.61 27.19
C GLY A 562 3.40 8.86 26.05
N SER A 563 2.96 9.32 24.87
CA SER A 563 3.82 9.56 23.71
C SER A 563 4.24 11.02 23.55
N CYS A 564 3.44 11.97 24.03
CA CYS A 564 3.75 13.41 23.94
C CYS A 564 4.77 13.82 25.01
N LYS A 565 6.02 14.01 24.60
CA LYS A 565 7.16 14.23 25.51
C LYS A 565 6.93 15.37 26.53
N ASN A 566 6.36 16.47 26.09
CA ASN A 566 6.13 17.64 26.95
C ASN A 566 5.01 17.46 27.99
N LEU A 567 4.19 16.42 27.81
CA LEU A 567 3.12 16.03 28.74
C LEU A 567 3.49 14.82 29.61
N LEU A 568 4.72 14.30 29.51
CA LEU A 568 5.19 13.23 30.37
C LEU A 568 5.56 13.81 31.74
N ASN A 569 5.01 13.23 32.80
CA ASN A 569 5.34 13.58 34.19
C ASN A 569 5.95 12.36 34.87
N TYR A 570 7.27 12.21 34.75
CA TYR A 570 7.95 11.15 35.47
C TYR A 570 7.93 11.43 36.98
N GLN A 571 7.54 10.42 37.75
CA GLN A 571 7.51 10.46 39.20
C GLN A 571 8.24 9.25 39.78
N ILE A 572 8.80 9.41 40.96
CA ILE A 572 9.36 8.30 41.72
C ILE A 572 8.39 7.93 42.84
N VAL A 573 7.80 6.73 42.74
CA VAL A 573 6.99 6.15 43.80
C VAL A 573 7.91 5.76 44.94
N THR A 574 7.88 6.53 46.01
CA THR A 574 8.78 6.39 47.17
C THR A 574 8.75 4.98 47.73
N ALA A 575 7.56 4.38 47.90
CA ALA A 575 7.39 3.03 48.42
C ALA A 575 8.11 1.94 47.60
N ASN A 576 8.33 2.16 46.30
CA ASN A 576 9.02 1.21 45.40
C ASN A 576 10.51 1.56 45.24
N CYS A 577 10.96 2.73 45.69
CA CYS A 577 12.32 3.22 45.49
C CYS A 577 13.31 2.45 46.38
N LEU A 578 14.33 1.84 45.76
CA LEU A 578 15.39 1.11 46.47
C LEU A 578 16.45 2.03 47.08
N GLY A 579 16.43 3.33 46.81
CA GLY A 579 17.46 4.27 47.23
C GLY A 579 18.84 4.08 46.57
N CYS A 580 18.91 3.30 45.49
CA CYS A 580 20.16 2.89 44.85
C CYS A 580 20.87 3.98 44.02
N GLY A 581 20.21 5.10 43.74
CA GLY A 581 20.74 6.23 42.99
C GLY A 581 21.07 6.01 41.51
N MET A 582 20.71 4.86 40.92
CA MET A 582 20.96 4.57 39.51
C MET A 582 20.32 5.61 38.59
N CYS A 583 19.09 6.01 38.88
CA CYS A 583 18.37 7.05 38.12
C CYS A 583 19.08 8.41 38.19
N ALA A 584 19.54 8.80 39.36
CA ALA A 584 20.23 10.10 39.57
C ALA A 584 21.59 10.13 38.85
N ARG A 585 22.39 9.07 38.95
CA ARG A 585 23.69 8.98 38.25
C ARG A 585 23.60 8.98 36.74
N ASN A 586 22.47 8.55 36.19
CA ASN A 586 22.26 8.52 34.74
C ASN A 586 21.38 9.67 34.24
N CYS A 587 21.04 10.64 35.09
CA CYS A 587 20.25 11.81 34.68
C CYS A 587 21.16 12.84 34.00
N PRO A 588 20.99 13.12 32.69
CA PRO A 588 21.89 14.02 31.97
C PRO A 588 21.81 15.48 32.43
N VAL A 589 20.74 15.86 33.13
CA VAL A 589 20.51 17.24 33.61
C VAL A 589 20.45 17.32 35.13
N ASN A 590 20.85 16.28 35.86
CA ASN A 590 20.84 16.20 37.31
C ASN A 590 19.50 16.61 37.97
N ALA A 591 18.38 16.24 37.29
CA ALA A 591 17.04 16.57 37.77
C ALA A 591 16.53 15.60 38.86
N ILE A 592 17.32 14.62 39.30
CA ILE A 592 16.89 13.61 40.28
C ILE A 592 17.72 13.80 41.56
N VAL A 593 17.02 14.18 42.61
CA VAL A 593 17.62 14.53 43.90
C VAL A 593 17.24 13.53 44.99
N LYS A 594 18.10 13.36 45.97
CA LYS A 594 17.85 12.52 47.14
C LYS A 594 16.92 13.23 48.10
N THR A 595 15.94 12.50 48.66
CA THR A 595 14.99 13.04 49.64
C THR A 595 15.32 12.58 51.06
N ASP A 596 14.63 13.13 52.05
CA ASP A 596 14.72 12.66 53.44
C ASP A 596 13.77 11.46 53.73
N LYS A 597 12.96 11.06 52.73
CA LYS A 597 12.01 9.95 52.85
C LYS A 597 12.69 8.62 52.56
N PHE A 598 12.41 7.59 53.37
CA PHE A 598 12.89 6.26 53.12
C PHE A 598 11.96 5.53 52.11
N GLY A 599 12.57 4.77 51.22
CA GLY A 599 11.85 3.97 50.21
C GLY A 599 11.62 2.51 50.65
N LYS A 600 11.59 1.60 49.70
CA LYS A 600 11.46 0.14 49.94
C LYS A 600 12.57 -0.39 50.84
N ASN A 601 13.78 0.19 50.75
CA ASN A 601 14.84 -0.11 51.70
C ASN A 601 14.85 0.96 52.84
N PRO A 602 14.54 0.57 54.09
CA PRO A 602 14.47 1.53 55.20
C PRO A 602 15.81 2.13 55.62
N ARG A 603 16.92 1.68 55.02
CA ARG A 603 18.29 2.23 55.32
C ARG A 603 18.75 3.23 54.28
N LEU A 604 18.00 3.41 53.21
CA LEU A 604 18.38 4.29 52.11
C LEU A 604 17.27 5.27 51.77
N ASN A 605 17.64 6.51 51.64
CA ASN A 605 16.71 7.57 51.24
C ASN A 605 16.26 7.38 49.79
N ALA A 606 14.97 7.61 49.55
CA ALA A 606 14.41 7.65 48.23
C ALA A 606 14.86 8.87 47.43
N TYR A 607 14.59 8.84 46.14
CA TYR A 607 14.85 9.95 45.24
C TYR A 607 13.53 10.55 44.76
N GLU A 608 13.59 11.81 44.32
CA GLU A 608 12.49 12.50 43.63
C GLU A 608 13.00 13.21 42.38
N ILE A 609 12.07 13.53 41.47
CA ILE A 609 12.39 14.22 40.21
C ILE A 609 12.04 15.69 40.37
N ASP A 610 13.03 16.58 40.22
CA ASP A 610 12.82 17.99 40.05
C ASP A 610 12.25 18.26 38.66
N VAL A 611 10.92 18.46 38.60
CA VAL A 611 10.18 18.65 37.35
C VAL A 611 10.66 19.90 36.60
N SER A 612 11.19 20.90 37.26
CA SER A 612 11.67 22.14 36.65
C SER A 612 12.96 21.93 35.83
N LYS A 613 13.77 20.93 36.19
CA LYS A 613 15.01 20.56 35.50
C LYS A 613 14.85 19.39 34.57
N CYS A 614 13.76 18.62 34.69
CA CYS A 614 13.57 17.37 33.96
C CYS A 614 13.27 17.61 32.47
N ILE A 615 14.17 17.16 31.61
CA ILE A 615 14.00 17.17 30.12
C ILE A 615 13.18 16.01 29.60
N LYS A 616 12.57 15.22 30.47
CA LYS A 616 11.63 14.12 30.13
C LYS A 616 12.20 13.04 29.18
N CYS A 617 13.51 12.80 29.22
CA CYS A 617 14.21 11.87 28.33
C CYS A 617 13.92 10.37 28.60
N GLY A 618 13.34 10.02 29.76
CA GLY A 618 12.99 8.64 30.12
C GLY A 618 14.17 7.75 30.57
N THR A 619 15.42 8.21 30.54
CA THR A 619 16.61 7.43 30.93
C THR A 619 16.47 6.84 32.34
N CYS A 620 15.92 7.59 33.27
CA CYS A 620 15.69 7.12 34.64
C CYS A 620 14.74 5.91 34.71
N LEU A 621 13.70 5.87 33.88
CA LEU A 621 12.74 4.77 33.81
C LEU A 621 13.40 3.48 33.33
N THR A 622 14.25 3.56 32.29
CA THR A 622 14.96 2.39 31.73
C THR A 622 16.02 1.87 32.69
N LYS A 623 16.70 2.74 33.41
CA LYS A 623 17.80 2.38 34.36
C LYS A 623 17.32 1.99 35.76
N CYS A 624 16.03 2.13 36.07
CA CYS A 624 15.50 1.74 37.38
C CYS A 624 15.48 0.20 37.55
N PRO A 625 16.21 -0.37 38.55
CA PRO A 625 16.23 -1.80 38.79
C PRO A 625 15.09 -2.31 39.70
N ALA A 626 14.29 -1.42 40.29
CA ALA A 626 13.23 -1.80 41.21
C ALA A 626 12.15 -2.66 40.56
N LYS A 627 11.63 -3.64 41.29
CA LYS A 627 10.47 -4.46 40.92
C LYS A 627 9.45 -4.43 42.05
N PRO A 628 8.21 -3.88 41.84
CA PRO A 628 7.82 -3.12 40.66
C PRO A 628 8.68 -1.87 40.47
N LYS A 629 8.74 -1.31 39.25
CA LYS A 629 9.53 -0.12 38.98
C LYS A 629 9.13 1.04 39.89
N ALA A 630 10.12 1.74 40.43
CA ALA A 630 9.88 2.93 41.25
C ALA A 630 9.56 4.16 40.41
N ILE A 631 10.01 4.21 39.15
CA ILE A 631 9.77 5.34 38.26
C ILE A 631 8.59 5.00 37.39
N VAL A 632 7.59 5.88 37.42
CA VAL A 632 6.36 5.81 36.64
C VAL A 632 6.17 7.07 35.81
N ARG A 633 5.35 6.96 34.76
CA ARG A 633 4.93 8.07 33.91
C ARG A 633 3.65 8.69 34.42
#